data_7765077de76555412f523d2d0e433ec4
#
_entry.id   7765077de76555412f523d2d0e433ec4
#
_cell.length_a   1.000
_cell.length_b   1.000
_cell.length_c   1.000
_cell.angle_alpha   90.00
_cell.angle_beta   90.00
_cell.angle_gamma   90.00
#
_symmetry.space_group_name_H-M   'P 1'
#
loop_
_entity.id
_entity.type
_entity.pdbx_description
1 polymer ?
#
loop_
_entity_poly.entity_id
_entity_poly.type
_entity_poly.pdbx_seq_one_letter_code
_entity_poly.pdbx_strand_id
1 'polypeptide(L)'
;MVETTVTYLGVQITHVSRRLSSDWIQGILQLPSPMTQKQLRAFLGLTGYCRIWIPIYGLIAQPLYESLKGRDDSIPLMWGTPQKKAEATLKQALTQAPALRLPDPEKAFQLYVHEREGIALGVLIQRLGSEPQPVAYLCKMVNPTIWGWQLPSKYCNYCSHDKRCFKTLLWGQTIFTSHQVKQLLHVRGHLWMSDQRILRYQVMLVENPGLTISPCGVLNPATLLSTPEGSLPFHSCLETLDHWTKPQEGLSEDPLTNLRKSGTLMETALS
;
A
#
# COMPACT_ATOMS: atom_id res chain seq x y z
N MET A 1 35.29 -24.98 -1.38
CA MET A 1 34.11 -24.97 -2.27
C MET A 1 33.32 -23.73 -1.96
N VAL A 2 32.99 -22.92 -2.93
CA VAL A 2 32.09 -21.75 -2.72
C VAL A 2 30.66 -22.29 -2.81
N GLU A 3 29.92 -22.21 -1.72
CA GLU A 3 28.50 -22.58 -1.73
C GLU A 3 27.73 -21.59 -2.60
N THR A 4 26.98 -22.10 -3.56
CA THR A 4 26.16 -21.27 -4.47
C THR A 4 24.83 -20.84 -3.86
N THR A 5 24.46 -21.45 -2.72
CA THR A 5 23.20 -21.21 -2.02
C THR A 5 23.44 -21.23 -0.51
N VAL A 6 22.99 -20.17 0.18
CA VAL A 6 23.09 -20.03 1.63
C VAL A 6 21.70 -19.84 2.23
N THR A 7 21.40 -20.53 3.33
CA THR A 7 20.17 -20.31 4.08
C THR A 7 20.46 -19.43 5.30
N TYR A 8 19.81 -18.26 5.37
CA TYR A 8 19.98 -17.30 6.46
C TYR A 8 18.62 -16.82 6.95
N LEU A 9 18.34 -16.96 8.23
CA LEU A 9 17.08 -16.55 8.87
C LEU A 9 15.81 -17.02 8.13
N GLY A 10 15.80 -18.29 7.69
CA GLY A 10 14.65 -18.84 6.95
C GLY A 10 14.54 -18.42 5.49
N VAL A 11 15.54 -17.68 4.98
CA VAL A 11 15.62 -17.27 3.57
C VAL A 11 16.76 -17.98 2.89
N GLN A 12 16.47 -18.66 1.80
CA GLN A 12 17.44 -19.26 0.92
C GLN A 12 17.89 -18.21 -0.10
N ILE A 13 19.19 -17.89 -0.10
CA ILE A 13 19.80 -16.84 -0.90
C ILE A 13 20.75 -17.50 -1.91
N THR A 14 20.55 -17.19 -3.17
CA THR A 14 21.50 -17.50 -4.26
C THR A 14 22.15 -16.20 -4.73
N HIS A 15 23.09 -16.25 -5.65
CA HIS A 15 23.73 -15.03 -6.21
C HIS A 15 22.76 -14.11 -6.97
N VAL A 16 21.56 -14.56 -7.36
CA VAL A 16 20.57 -13.77 -8.13
C VAL A 16 19.23 -13.61 -7.46
N SER A 17 18.87 -14.52 -6.54
CA SER A 17 17.53 -14.57 -5.99
C SER A 17 17.49 -14.93 -4.51
N ARG A 18 16.37 -14.61 -3.88
CA ARG A 18 16.03 -14.98 -2.52
C ARG A 18 14.62 -15.58 -2.48
N ARG A 19 14.46 -16.67 -1.73
CA ARG A 19 13.17 -17.32 -1.51
C ARG A 19 13.04 -17.79 -0.07
N LEU A 20 11.82 -17.97 0.39
CA LEU A 20 11.59 -18.59 1.69
C LEU A 20 12.07 -20.04 1.67
N SER A 21 12.76 -20.50 2.72
CA SER A 21 13.17 -21.89 2.82
C SER A 21 11.96 -22.78 3.11
N SER A 22 12.03 -24.03 2.64
CA SER A 22 10.99 -25.04 2.90
C SER A 22 10.72 -25.22 4.40
N ASP A 23 11.79 -25.28 5.20
CA ASP A 23 11.70 -25.49 6.64
C ASP A 23 10.99 -24.34 7.35
N TRP A 24 11.26 -23.09 6.91
CA TRP A 24 10.57 -21.91 7.43
C TRP A 24 9.07 -21.92 7.11
N ILE A 25 8.73 -22.25 5.86
CA ILE A 25 7.34 -22.39 5.42
C ILE A 25 6.64 -23.49 6.21
N GLN A 26 7.24 -24.67 6.30
CA GLN A 26 6.68 -25.80 7.05
C GLN A 26 6.49 -25.46 8.53
N GLY A 27 7.44 -24.78 9.15
CA GLY A 27 7.32 -24.29 10.52
C GLY A 27 6.08 -23.42 10.75
N ILE A 28 5.79 -22.51 9.81
CA ILE A 28 4.57 -21.65 9.89
C ILE A 28 3.30 -22.46 9.61
N LEU A 29 3.32 -23.36 8.64
CA LEU A 29 2.15 -24.21 8.30
C LEU A 29 1.71 -25.11 9.47
N GLN A 30 2.66 -25.61 10.25
CA GLN A 30 2.41 -26.47 11.40
C GLN A 30 1.92 -25.71 12.64
N LEU A 31 1.98 -24.37 12.65
CA LEU A 31 1.49 -23.61 13.79
C LEU A 31 -0.03 -23.84 13.96
N PRO A 32 -0.48 -24.12 15.20
CA PRO A 32 -1.90 -24.17 15.50
C PRO A 32 -2.54 -22.79 15.36
N SER A 33 -3.84 -22.75 15.15
CA SER A 33 -4.58 -21.48 15.12
C SER A 33 -4.42 -20.74 16.44
N PRO A 34 -4.17 -19.43 16.41
CA PRO A 34 -3.97 -18.63 17.60
C PRO A 34 -5.22 -18.60 18.50
N MET A 35 -5.05 -18.92 19.77
CA MET A 35 -6.12 -18.88 20.79
C MET A 35 -6.05 -17.62 21.66
N THR A 36 -4.89 -16.96 21.71
CA THR A 36 -4.64 -15.77 22.51
C THR A 36 -4.09 -14.63 21.66
N GLN A 37 -4.24 -13.39 22.15
CA GLN A 37 -3.67 -12.23 21.47
C GLN A 37 -2.14 -12.32 21.32
N LYS A 38 -1.46 -12.87 22.32
CA LYS A 38 0.00 -13.09 22.30
C LYS A 38 0.38 -14.05 21.16
N GLN A 39 -0.37 -15.16 21.00
CA GLN A 39 -0.15 -16.10 19.90
C GLN A 39 -0.45 -15.48 18.55
N LEU A 40 -1.52 -14.66 18.46
CA LEU A 40 -1.84 -13.95 17.22
C LEU A 40 -0.75 -12.94 16.84
N ARG A 41 -0.22 -12.17 17.81
CA ARG A 41 0.93 -11.27 17.55
C ARG A 41 2.15 -12.03 17.08
N ALA A 42 2.44 -13.20 17.67
CA ALA A 42 3.56 -14.05 17.23
C ALA A 42 3.34 -14.57 15.80
N PHE A 43 2.15 -15.06 15.47
CA PHE A 43 1.79 -15.50 14.13
C PHE A 43 1.93 -14.37 13.09
N LEU A 44 1.38 -13.18 13.41
CA LEU A 44 1.50 -12.00 12.54
C LEU A 44 2.94 -11.50 12.42
N GLY A 45 3.76 -11.67 13.46
CA GLY A 45 5.20 -11.37 13.39
C GLY A 45 5.92 -12.28 12.41
N LEU A 46 5.68 -13.58 12.48
CA LEU A 46 6.28 -14.58 11.58
C LEU A 46 5.83 -14.40 10.13
N THR A 47 4.52 -14.27 9.89
CA THR A 47 3.98 -14.05 8.55
C THR A 47 4.32 -12.66 8.01
N GLY A 48 4.40 -11.65 8.88
CA GLY A 48 4.80 -10.29 8.55
C GLY A 48 6.26 -10.17 8.10
N TYR A 49 7.14 -11.04 8.62
CA TYR A 49 8.50 -11.18 8.09
C TYR A 49 8.50 -11.59 6.61
N CYS A 50 7.55 -12.46 6.24
CA CYS A 50 7.41 -12.96 4.87
C CYS A 50 6.62 -12.03 3.94
N ARG A 51 6.14 -10.88 4.42
CA ARG A 51 5.21 -9.99 3.68
C ARG A 51 5.67 -9.56 2.29
N ILE A 52 6.99 -9.43 2.08
CA ILE A 52 7.54 -9.01 0.78
C ILE A 52 7.38 -10.07 -0.32
N TRP A 53 7.13 -11.33 0.04
CA TRP A 53 6.85 -12.44 -0.87
C TRP A 53 5.34 -12.62 -1.12
N ILE A 54 4.48 -12.01 -0.28
CA ILE A 54 3.02 -12.16 -0.37
C ILE A 54 2.42 -10.89 -0.97
N PRO A 55 1.94 -10.92 -2.23
CA PRO A 55 1.51 -9.73 -2.96
C PRO A 55 0.51 -8.85 -2.22
N ILE A 56 -0.54 -9.40 -1.66
CA ILE A 56 -1.62 -8.65 -1.00
C ILE A 56 -1.68 -8.91 0.51
N TYR A 57 -0.51 -9.07 1.15
CA TYR A 57 -0.40 -9.41 2.56
C TYR A 57 -1.32 -8.58 3.48
N GLY A 58 -1.33 -7.25 3.30
CA GLY A 58 -2.10 -6.35 4.15
C GLY A 58 -3.61 -6.59 4.08
N LEU A 59 -4.12 -6.93 2.89
CA LEU A 59 -5.54 -7.25 2.68
C LEU A 59 -5.90 -8.59 3.34
N ILE A 60 -5.08 -9.62 3.11
CA ILE A 60 -5.30 -10.96 3.68
C ILE A 60 -5.24 -10.91 5.22
N ALA A 61 -4.27 -10.18 5.77
CA ALA A 61 -4.04 -10.11 7.21
C ALA A 61 -4.97 -9.14 7.95
N GLN A 62 -5.77 -8.33 7.23
CA GLN A 62 -6.63 -7.30 7.82
C GLN A 62 -7.55 -7.84 8.93
N PRO A 63 -8.32 -8.94 8.74
CA PRO A 63 -9.21 -9.45 9.79
C PRO A 63 -8.45 -9.88 11.06
N LEU A 64 -7.20 -10.31 10.91
CA LEU A 64 -6.34 -10.69 12.04
C LEU A 64 -5.85 -9.47 12.82
N TYR A 65 -5.44 -8.40 12.13
CA TYR A 65 -5.08 -7.13 12.77
C TYR A 65 -6.27 -6.46 13.46
N GLU A 66 -7.47 -6.56 12.88
CA GLU A 66 -8.69 -6.04 13.49
C GLU A 66 -9.03 -6.75 14.80
N SER A 67 -8.73 -8.04 14.92
CA SER A 67 -8.93 -8.80 16.14
C SER A 67 -7.99 -8.38 17.29
N LEU A 68 -6.93 -7.61 17.00
CA LEU A 68 -6.01 -7.05 18.02
C LEU A 68 -6.41 -5.64 18.48
N LYS A 69 -7.37 -4.97 17.82
CA LYS A 69 -7.75 -3.60 18.16
C LYS A 69 -8.57 -3.56 19.46
N GLY A 70 -8.15 -2.69 20.39
CA GLY A 70 -8.95 -2.31 21.57
C GLY A 70 -9.24 -3.41 22.59
N ARG A 71 -8.53 -4.54 22.59
CA ARG A 71 -8.73 -5.65 23.50
C ARG A 71 -7.60 -5.79 24.50
N ASP A 72 -7.97 -6.14 25.74
CA ASP A 72 -7.05 -6.53 26.78
C ASP A 72 -6.48 -7.93 26.46
N ASP A 73 -5.19 -8.14 26.75
CA ASP A 73 -4.49 -9.41 26.52
C ASP A 73 -5.07 -10.58 27.34
N SER A 74 -5.84 -10.30 28.40
CA SER A 74 -6.53 -11.28 29.23
C SER A 74 -7.81 -11.86 28.62
N ILE A 75 -8.38 -11.22 27.58
CA ILE A 75 -9.63 -11.66 26.96
C ILE A 75 -9.32 -12.72 25.89
N PRO A 76 -9.99 -13.89 25.91
CA PRO A 76 -9.86 -14.91 24.87
C PRO A 76 -10.16 -14.35 23.48
N LEU A 77 -9.36 -14.77 22.52
CA LEU A 77 -9.48 -14.31 21.14
C LEU A 77 -10.75 -14.92 20.50
N MET A 78 -11.65 -14.07 20.01
CA MET A 78 -12.78 -14.55 19.23
C MET A 78 -12.30 -14.91 17.81
N TRP A 79 -12.29 -16.21 17.50
CA TRP A 79 -11.80 -16.75 16.23
C TRP A 79 -12.96 -17.13 15.31
N GLY A 80 -13.46 -16.16 14.56
CA GLY A 80 -14.58 -16.33 13.63
C GLY A 80 -14.16 -16.82 12.25
N THR A 81 -15.12 -16.96 11.36
CA THR A 81 -14.92 -17.37 9.95
C THR A 81 -13.93 -16.46 9.19
N PRO A 82 -13.99 -15.12 9.32
CA PRO A 82 -13.05 -14.23 8.63
C PRO A 82 -11.60 -14.47 9.05
N GLN A 83 -11.35 -14.68 10.34
CA GLN A 83 -10.01 -14.92 10.88
C GLN A 83 -9.45 -16.27 10.42
N LYS A 84 -10.28 -17.32 10.45
CA LYS A 84 -9.92 -18.65 9.95
C LYS A 84 -9.58 -18.61 8.46
N LYS A 85 -10.37 -17.90 7.66
CA LYS A 85 -10.12 -17.71 6.22
C LYS A 85 -8.81 -16.96 6.00
N ALA A 86 -8.57 -15.88 6.74
CA ALA A 86 -7.35 -15.09 6.64
C ALA A 86 -6.11 -15.91 7.00
N GLU A 87 -6.15 -16.69 8.09
CA GLU A 87 -5.07 -17.61 8.48
C GLU A 87 -4.78 -18.63 7.39
N ALA A 88 -5.80 -19.32 6.90
CA ALA A 88 -5.67 -20.32 5.84
C ALA A 88 -5.09 -19.72 4.56
N THR A 89 -5.58 -18.54 4.15
CA THR A 89 -5.10 -17.84 2.96
C THR A 89 -3.65 -17.40 3.11
N LEU A 90 -3.23 -16.89 4.28
CA LEU A 90 -1.82 -16.57 4.53
C LEU A 90 -0.92 -17.80 4.45
N LYS A 91 -1.32 -18.90 5.06
CA LYS A 91 -0.59 -20.17 5.00
C LYS A 91 -0.47 -20.66 3.54
N GLN A 92 -1.56 -20.59 2.78
CA GLN A 92 -1.53 -20.95 1.35
C GLN A 92 -0.63 -20.02 0.55
N ALA A 93 -0.69 -18.70 0.76
CA ALA A 93 0.14 -17.74 0.06
C ALA A 93 1.65 -17.95 0.30
N LEU A 94 2.03 -18.44 1.49
CA LEU A 94 3.42 -18.82 1.78
C LEU A 94 3.91 -19.99 0.96
N THR A 95 3.05 -20.98 0.69
CA THR A 95 3.43 -22.14 -0.15
C THR A 95 3.60 -21.76 -1.62
N GLN A 96 2.94 -20.69 -2.05
CA GLN A 96 2.98 -20.17 -3.42
C GLN A 96 3.93 -18.98 -3.57
N ALA A 97 4.67 -18.62 -2.51
CA ALA A 97 5.56 -17.46 -2.49
C ALA A 97 6.65 -17.59 -3.59
N PRO A 98 6.73 -16.61 -4.52
CA PRO A 98 7.70 -16.68 -5.61
C PRO A 98 9.12 -16.42 -5.11
N ALA A 99 10.11 -16.84 -5.91
CA ALA A 99 11.46 -16.37 -5.73
C ALA A 99 11.53 -14.88 -6.11
N LEU A 100 12.14 -14.07 -5.27
CA LEU A 100 12.36 -12.65 -5.52
C LEU A 100 13.83 -12.43 -5.92
N ARG A 101 14.06 -11.42 -6.74
CA ARG A 101 15.40 -11.01 -7.08
C ARG A 101 16.11 -10.41 -5.85
N LEU A 102 17.41 -10.69 -5.72
CA LEU A 102 18.26 -9.92 -4.81
C LEU A 102 18.35 -8.47 -5.31
N PRO A 103 18.14 -7.47 -4.43
CA PRO A 103 18.31 -6.08 -4.81
C PRO A 103 19.76 -5.79 -5.16
N ASP A 104 19.99 -5.16 -6.30
CA ASP A 104 21.28 -4.70 -6.79
C ASP A 104 21.32 -3.17 -6.63
N PRO A 105 22.11 -2.62 -5.71
CA PRO A 105 22.14 -1.19 -5.46
C PRO A 105 22.67 -0.36 -6.64
N GLU A 106 23.41 -0.97 -7.57
CA GLU A 106 23.94 -0.29 -8.75
C GLU A 106 22.90 -0.15 -9.87
N LYS A 107 21.77 -0.86 -9.78
CA LYS A 107 20.70 -0.81 -10.78
C LYS A 107 19.53 0.02 -10.31
N ALA A 108 18.95 0.77 -11.24
CA ALA A 108 17.74 1.54 -10.98
C ALA A 108 16.57 0.66 -10.57
N PHE A 109 15.85 1.10 -9.55
CA PHE A 109 14.61 0.47 -9.11
C PHE A 109 13.41 1.11 -9.79
N GLN A 110 12.42 0.30 -10.10
CA GLN A 110 11.13 0.71 -10.63
C GLN A 110 10.04 0.29 -9.64
N LEU A 111 9.30 1.25 -9.09
CA LEU A 111 8.19 0.99 -8.19
C LEU A 111 6.87 1.26 -8.91
N TYR A 112 6.10 0.23 -9.13
CA TYR A 112 4.75 0.32 -9.66
C TYR A 112 3.75 0.41 -8.51
N VAL A 113 2.92 1.46 -8.51
CA VAL A 113 1.96 1.73 -7.43
C VAL A 113 0.54 1.70 -7.95
N HIS A 114 -0.33 1.06 -7.20
CA HIS A 114 -1.77 1.04 -7.42
C HIS A 114 -2.51 1.18 -6.09
N GLU A 115 -3.71 1.74 -6.13
CA GLU A 115 -4.58 1.81 -4.96
C GLU A 115 -5.90 1.11 -5.25
N ARG A 116 -6.37 0.37 -4.27
CA ARG A 116 -7.69 -0.22 -4.31
C ARG A 116 -8.27 -0.31 -2.89
N GLU A 117 -9.49 0.18 -2.74
CA GLU A 117 -10.29 0.04 -1.51
C GLU A 117 -9.56 0.51 -0.24
N GLY A 118 -8.79 1.60 -0.34
CA GLY A 118 -8.00 2.12 0.77
C GLY A 118 -6.73 1.33 1.08
N ILE A 119 -6.30 0.48 0.14
CA ILE A 119 -5.06 -0.29 0.26
C ILE A 119 -4.09 0.16 -0.83
N ALA A 120 -2.90 0.58 -0.41
CA ALA A 120 -1.79 0.84 -1.30
C ALA A 120 -1.10 -0.47 -1.64
N LEU A 121 -1.01 -0.76 -2.93
CA LEU A 121 -0.33 -1.91 -3.50
C LEU A 121 0.89 -1.44 -4.28
N GLY A 122 2.00 -2.14 -4.17
CA GLY A 122 3.20 -1.81 -4.90
C GLY A 122 3.97 -3.06 -5.33
N VAL A 123 4.62 -2.95 -6.48
CA VAL A 123 5.60 -3.96 -6.96
C VAL A 123 6.91 -3.25 -7.21
N LEU A 124 7.92 -3.60 -6.43
CA LEU A 124 9.28 -3.13 -6.64
C LEU A 124 10.00 -4.08 -7.60
N ILE A 125 10.51 -3.54 -8.69
CA ILE A 125 11.12 -4.29 -9.79
C ILE A 125 12.52 -3.76 -10.07
N GLN A 126 13.42 -4.64 -10.49
CA GLN A 126 14.65 -4.30 -11.20
C GLN A 126 14.72 -5.05 -12.53
N ARG A 127 15.35 -4.45 -13.53
CA ARG A 127 15.53 -5.10 -14.83
C ARG A 127 16.81 -5.94 -14.86
N LEU A 128 16.67 -7.15 -15.43
CA LEU A 128 17.79 -7.99 -15.84
C LEU A 128 17.80 -8.03 -17.37
N GLY A 129 18.61 -7.19 -18.00
CA GLY A 129 18.46 -6.95 -19.43
C GLY A 129 17.10 -6.29 -19.72
N SER A 130 16.29 -6.90 -20.60
CA SER A 130 14.93 -6.47 -20.92
C SER A 130 13.88 -6.97 -19.93
N GLU A 131 14.18 -8.01 -19.12
CA GLU A 131 13.22 -8.69 -18.28
C GLU A 131 13.00 -7.98 -16.93
N PRO A 132 11.74 -7.64 -16.58
CA PRO A 132 11.40 -7.11 -15.26
C PRO A 132 11.39 -8.24 -14.23
N GLN A 133 12.15 -8.09 -13.15
CA GLN A 133 12.24 -9.06 -12.06
C GLN A 133 11.74 -8.46 -10.75
N PRO A 134 10.77 -9.08 -10.07
CA PRO A 134 10.27 -8.57 -8.80
C PRO A 134 11.32 -8.72 -7.69
N VAL A 135 11.52 -7.62 -6.96
CA VAL A 135 12.38 -7.54 -5.77
C VAL A 135 11.56 -7.63 -4.50
N ALA A 136 10.39 -7.01 -4.49
CA ALA A 136 9.47 -7.06 -3.35
C ALA A 136 8.04 -6.71 -3.77
N TYR A 137 7.08 -7.33 -3.08
CA TYR A 137 5.69 -6.89 -3.08
C TYR A 137 5.40 -6.03 -1.86
N LEU A 138 4.60 -5.00 -2.06
CA LEU A 138 4.23 -4.03 -1.05
C LEU A 138 2.72 -4.00 -0.92
N CYS A 139 2.25 -4.05 0.30
CA CYS A 139 0.84 -3.89 0.58
C CYS A 139 0.68 -3.18 1.91
N LYS A 140 -0.04 -2.08 1.92
CA LYS A 140 -0.33 -1.35 3.15
C LYS A 140 -1.73 -0.77 3.16
N MET A 141 -2.43 -1.02 4.26
CA MET A 141 -3.67 -0.34 4.55
C MET A 141 -3.40 1.14 4.82
N VAL A 142 -4.14 2.00 4.18
CA VAL A 142 -4.05 3.44 4.35
C VAL A 142 -4.86 3.85 5.57
N ASN A 143 -4.41 4.89 6.27
CA ASN A 143 -5.10 5.38 7.46
C ASN A 143 -6.55 5.76 7.10
N PRO A 144 -7.56 5.33 7.87
CA PRO A 144 -8.97 5.69 7.66
C PRO A 144 -9.22 7.19 7.55
N THR A 145 -8.44 8.03 8.22
CA THR A 145 -8.51 9.49 8.08
C THR A 145 -8.30 9.98 6.64
N ILE A 146 -7.64 9.17 5.81
CA ILE A 146 -7.39 9.47 4.40
C ILE A 146 -8.54 9.03 3.51
N TRP A 147 -9.42 8.15 3.98
CA TRP A 147 -10.56 7.66 3.20
C TRP A 147 -11.54 8.76 2.81
N GLY A 148 -11.73 9.76 3.69
CA GLY A 148 -12.50 10.96 3.40
C GLY A 148 -11.81 11.99 2.52
N TRP A 149 -10.52 11.78 2.18
CA TRP A 149 -9.80 12.72 1.35
C TRP A 149 -10.18 12.58 -0.12
N GLN A 150 -10.04 13.66 -0.85
CA GLN A 150 -10.20 13.62 -2.30
C GLN A 150 -9.13 12.72 -2.92
N LEU A 151 -9.48 12.05 -4.02
CA LEU A 151 -8.65 11.06 -4.71
C LEU A 151 -7.18 11.47 -4.88
N PRO A 152 -6.85 12.72 -5.31
CA PRO A 152 -5.46 13.13 -5.50
C PRO A 152 -4.61 13.11 -4.24
N SER A 153 -5.18 13.54 -3.11
CA SER A 153 -4.48 13.52 -1.82
C SER A 153 -4.16 12.09 -1.37
N LYS A 154 -5.07 11.15 -1.68
CA LYS A 154 -4.84 9.71 -1.43
C LYS A 154 -3.63 9.22 -2.22
N TYR A 155 -3.54 9.51 -3.52
CA TYR A 155 -2.44 9.06 -4.37
C TYR A 155 -1.08 9.63 -3.96
N CYS A 156 -1.02 10.91 -3.62
CA CYS A 156 0.19 11.51 -3.07
C CYS A 156 0.64 10.81 -1.78
N ASN A 157 -0.31 10.46 -0.92
CA ASN A 157 0.00 9.73 0.32
C ASN A 157 0.51 8.33 0.03
N TYR A 158 -0.10 7.59 -0.91
CA TYR A 158 0.33 6.25 -1.29
C TYR A 158 1.77 6.25 -1.81
N CYS A 159 2.07 7.09 -2.80
CA CYS A 159 3.43 7.21 -3.33
C CYS A 159 4.45 7.59 -2.25
N SER A 160 4.11 8.53 -1.35
CA SER A 160 5.00 8.95 -0.26
C SER A 160 5.18 7.88 0.80
N HIS A 161 4.18 7.01 1.00
CA HIS A 161 4.21 5.94 1.98
C HIS A 161 5.09 4.80 1.53
N ASP A 162 4.92 4.34 0.30
CA ASP A 162 5.73 3.25 -0.27
C ASP A 162 7.21 3.65 -0.29
N LYS A 163 7.50 4.91 -0.62
CA LYS A 163 8.86 5.45 -0.50
C LYS A 163 9.44 5.31 0.93
N ARG A 164 8.63 5.54 1.98
CA ARG A 164 9.12 5.41 3.37
C ARG A 164 9.44 3.98 3.75
N CYS A 165 8.74 3.00 3.22
CA CYS A 165 9.03 1.59 3.44
C CYS A 165 10.39 1.17 2.87
N PHE A 166 10.90 1.87 1.86
CA PHE A 166 12.17 1.58 1.18
C PHE A 166 13.22 2.68 1.30
N LYS A 167 13.10 3.56 2.30
CA LYS A 167 13.97 4.73 2.49
C LYS A 167 15.48 4.41 2.49
N THR A 168 15.84 3.18 2.77
CA THR A 168 17.23 2.69 2.84
C THR A 168 17.80 2.15 1.53
N LEU A 169 16.95 1.89 0.50
CA LEU A 169 17.39 1.17 -0.70
C LEU A 169 17.42 2.01 -1.98
N LEU A 170 17.00 3.31 -1.96
CA LEU A 170 16.48 3.90 -3.18
C LEU A 170 17.09 5.27 -3.53
N TRP A 171 18.33 5.23 -4.01
CA TRP A 171 18.86 6.27 -4.89
C TRP A 171 18.55 5.88 -6.35
N GLY A 172 17.98 6.81 -7.13
CA GLY A 172 17.67 6.58 -8.56
C GLY A 172 16.41 5.75 -8.82
N GLN A 173 15.32 5.98 -8.05
CA GLN A 173 14.06 5.25 -8.21
C GLN A 173 13.10 5.96 -9.15
N THR A 174 12.44 5.18 -10.03
CA THR A 174 11.25 5.63 -10.77
C THR A 174 9.99 5.03 -10.18
N ILE A 175 9.03 5.89 -9.79
CA ILE A 175 7.69 5.49 -9.38
C ILE A 175 6.78 5.57 -10.60
N PHE A 176 6.15 4.46 -10.95
CA PHE A 176 5.12 4.36 -11.97
C PHE A 176 3.74 4.32 -11.32
N THR A 177 2.88 5.24 -11.69
CA THR A 177 1.52 5.33 -11.18
C THR A 177 0.55 5.59 -12.33
N SER A 178 -0.67 5.07 -12.23
CA SER A 178 -1.75 5.39 -13.16
C SER A 178 -2.29 6.82 -12.99
N HIS A 179 -1.80 7.56 -12.00
CA HIS A 179 -2.31 8.88 -11.65
C HIS A 179 -1.32 9.99 -11.96
N GLN A 180 -1.83 11.16 -12.34
CA GLN A 180 -1.05 12.34 -12.71
C GLN A 180 -0.58 13.13 -11.47
N VAL A 181 0.13 12.46 -10.54
CA VAL A 181 0.52 13.01 -9.23
C VAL A 181 1.28 14.33 -9.33
N LYS A 182 2.22 14.47 -10.28
CA LYS A 182 2.97 15.72 -10.48
C LYS A 182 2.07 16.88 -10.83
N GLN A 183 1.18 16.68 -11.82
CA GLN A 183 0.24 17.72 -12.27
C GLN A 183 -0.73 18.10 -11.17
N LEU A 184 -1.21 17.10 -10.40
CA LEU A 184 -2.09 17.34 -9.27
C LEU A 184 -1.44 18.20 -8.19
N LEU A 185 -0.19 17.98 -7.86
CA LEU A 185 0.53 18.79 -6.87
C LEU A 185 0.87 20.20 -7.37
N HIS A 186 1.25 20.35 -8.65
CA HIS A 186 1.65 21.66 -9.19
C HIS A 186 0.47 22.57 -9.55
N VAL A 187 -0.58 22.02 -10.17
CA VAL A 187 -1.64 22.85 -10.77
C VAL A 187 -2.78 23.12 -9.80
N ARG A 188 -3.15 22.17 -8.96
CA ARG A 188 -4.40 22.22 -8.20
C ARG A 188 -4.31 21.76 -6.75
N GLY A 189 -3.11 21.54 -6.23
CA GLY A 189 -2.92 21.08 -4.85
C GLY A 189 -3.63 21.97 -3.81
N HIS A 190 -3.63 23.28 -4.03
CA HIS A 190 -4.23 24.28 -3.13
C HIS A 190 -5.77 24.18 -3.01
N LEU A 191 -6.45 23.51 -3.93
CA LEU A 191 -7.91 23.37 -3.88
C LEU A 191 -8.39 22.31 -2.87
N TRP A 192 -7.53 21.37 -2.48
CA TRP A 192 -7.95 20.26 -1.60
C TRP A 192 -6.96 19.86 -0.51
N MET A 193 -5.78 20.47 -0.48
CA MET A 193 -4.77 20.23 0.56
C MET A 193 -4.35 21.54 1.20
N SER A 194 -3.99 21.49 2.49
CA SER A 194 -3.31 22.61 3.13
C SER A 194 -1.91 22.79 2.55
N ASP A 195 -1.42 24.03 2.52
CA ASP A 195 -0.10 24.41 1.99
C ASP A 195 1.04 23.58 2.62
N GLN A 196 0.95 23.30 3.92
CA GLN A 196 1.91 22.47 4.62
C GLN A 196 1.97 21.02 4.06
N ARG A 197 0.83 20.46 3.65
CA ARG A 197 0.79 19.12 3.03
C ARG A 197 1.29 19.16 1.60
N ILE A 198 0.93 20.18 0.84
CA ILE A 198 1.43 20.37 -0.52
C ILE A 198 2.96 20.43 -0.50
N LEU A 199 3.51 21.34 0.30
CA LEU A 199 4.95 21.49 0.45
C LEU A 199 5.64 20.19 0.85
N ARG A 200 5.06 19.45 1.79
CA ARG A 200 5.59 18.15 2.20
C ARG A 200 5.63 17.14 1.07
N TYR A 201 4.57 17.06 0.25
CA TYR A 201 4.55 16.14 -0.88
C TYR A 201 5.43 16.60 -2.04
N GLN A 202 5.53 17.91 -2.29
CA GLN A 202 6.45 18.46 -3.28
C GLN A 202 7.90 18.10 -2.94
N VAL A 203 8.34 18.39 -1.72
CA VAL A 203 9.70 18.04 -1.27
C VAL A 203 9.96 16.53 -1.34
N MET A 204 9.00 15.70 -0.94
CA MET A 204 9.22 14.26 -0.91
C MET A 204 9.13 13.58 -2.28
N LEU A 205 8.27 14.05 -3.16
CA LEU A 205 7.91 13.34 -4.40
C LEU A 205 8.40 14.03 -5.66
N VAL A 206 8.48 15.36 -5.66
CA VAL A 206 8.78 16.14 -6.88
C VAL A 206 10.22 16.68 -6.86
N GLU A 207 10.64 17.29 -5.75
CA GLU A 207 11.94 17.93 -5.62
C GLU A 207 13.07 16.97 -5.21
N ASN A 208 12.73 15.69 -4.96
CA ASN A 208 13.74 14.72 -4.57
C ASN A 208 14.57 14.27 -5.78
N PRO A 209 15.89 14.59 -5.82
CA PRO A 209 16.74 14.31 -7.00
C PRO A 209 16.90 12.81 -7.28
N GLY A 210 16.74 11.97 -6.27
CA GLY A 210 16.81 10.51 -6.41
C GLY A 210 15.46 9.85 -6.79
N LEU A 211 14.40 10.64 -7.11
CA LEU A 211 13.09 10.11 -7.38
C LEU A 211 12.48 10.70 -8.64
N THR A 212 12.06 9.84 -9.54
CA THR A 212 11.27 10.24 -10.72
C THR A 212 9.87 9.65 -10.61
N ILE A 213 8.83 10.48 -10.79
CA ILE A 213 7.46 9.98 -10.93
C ILE A 213 7.07 10.05 -12.40
N SER A 214 6.60 8.94 -12.92
CA SER A 214 6.17 8.82 -14.31
C SER A 214 4.78 8.19 -14.41
N PRO A 215 3.94 8.63 -15.36
CA PRO A 215 2.70 7.92 -15.65
C PRO A 215 3.03 6.51 -16.16
N CYS A 216 2.21 5.54 -15.78
CA CYS A 216 2.33 4.18 -16.29
C CYS A 216 1.61 4.11 -17.65
N GLY A 217 2.38 4.11 -18.74
CA GLY A 217 1.85 4.01 -20.12
C GLY A 217 1.59 2.57 -20.58
N VAL A 218 1.93 1.57 -19.76
CA VAL A 218 1.79 0.14 -20.03
C VAL A 218 0.97 -0.47 -18.89
N LEU A 219 0.59 -1.74 -19.01
CA LEU A 219 -0.09 -2.46 -17.94
C LEU A 219 0.70 -2.33 -16.62
N ASN A 220 0.08 -1.75 -15.60
CA ASN A 220 0.69 -1.60 -14.29
C ASN A 220 0.69 -2.95 -13.55
N PRO A 221 1.86 -3.57 -13.24
CA PRO A 221 1.90 -4.85 -12.56
C PRO A 221 1.20 -4.84 -11.19
N ALA A 222 1.14 -3.69 -10.52
CA ALA A 222 0.47 -3.59 -9.23
C ALA A 222 -1.06 -3.72 -9.34
N THR A 223 -1.67 -3.47 -10.50
CA THR A 223 -3.11 -3.70 -10.73
C THR A 223 -3.45 -5.18 -10.79
N LEU A 224 -2.51 -6.02 -11.21
CA LEU A 224 -2.68 -7.47 -11.29
C LEU A 224 -2.67 -8.15 -9.91
N LEU A 225 -2.21 -7.44 -8.87
CA LEU A 225 -2.22 -7.95 -7.49
C LEU A 225 -3.61 -7.88 -6.85
N SER A 226 -4.53 -7.12 -7.42
CA SER A 226 -5.90 -7.04 -6.93
C SER A 226 -6.68 -8.28 -7.34
N THR A 227 -7.61 -8.73 -6.47
CA THR A 227 -8.52 -9.85 -6.73
C THR A 227 -9.28 -9.67 -8.05
N PRO A 228 -9.69 -10.77 -8.73
CA PRO A 228 -10.22 -10.75 -10.09
C PRO A 228 -11.53 -9.96 -10.30
N GLU A 229 -12.13 -9.40 -9.27
CA GLU A 229 -13.34 -8.60 -9.37
C GLU A 229 -13.01 -7.15 -9.77
N GLY A 230 -13.10 -6.88 -11.06
CA GLY A 230 -13.26 -5.56 -11.64
C GLY A 230 -12.05 -4.63 -11.54
N SER A 231 -11.33 -4.44 -12.62
CA SER A 231 -10.51 -3.24 -12.82
C SER A 231 -11.43 -2.02 -12.86
N LEU A 232 -11.18 -1.03 -11.99
CA LEU A 232 -11.84 0.26 -12.14
C LEU A 232 -11.50 0.83 -13.52
N PRO A 233 -12.47 1.44 -14.21
CA PRO A 233 -12.22 2.05 -15.51
C PRO A 233 -11.13 3.13 -15.38
N PHE A 234 -10.33 3.27 -16.42
CA PHE A 234 -9.37 4.37 -16.52
C PHE A 234 -10.11 5.70 -16.36
N HIS A 235 -9.65 6.54 -15.44
CA HIS A 235 -10.22 7.87 -15.23
C HIS A 235 -9.13 8.95 -15.37
N SER A 236 -9.52 10.11 -15.91
CA SER A 236 -8.68 11.29 -15.87
C SER A 236 -8.77 11.95 -14.50
N CYS A 237 -7.67 11.97 -13.75
CA CYS A 237 -7.64 12.59 -12.44
C CYS A 237 -7.97 14.08 -12.47
N LEU A 238 -7.61 14.79 -13.54
CA LEU A 238 -7.90 16.21 -13.70
C LEU A 238 -9.37 16.46 -13.97
N GLU A 239 -9.99 15.69 -14.86
CA GLU A 239 -11.43 15.80 -15.14
C GLU A 239 -12.29 15.43 -13.93
N THR A 240 -11.88 14.38 -13.19
CA THR A 240 -12.55 14.00 -11.95
C THR A 240 -12.51 15.14 -10.93
N LEU A 241 -11.35 15.83 -10.82
CA LEU A 241 -11.24 16.99 -9.94
C LEU A 241 -12.09 18.17 -10.41
N ASP A 242 -12.08 18.47 -11.69
CA ASP A 242 -12.91 19.52 -12.26
C ASP A 242 -14.39 19.31 -11.98
N HIS A 243 -14.83 18.05 -12.08
CA HIS A 243 -16.20 17.69 -11.73
C HIS A 243 -16.51 17.86 -10.25
N TRP A 244 -15.56 17.55 -9.35
CA TRP A 244 -15.78 17.61 -7.90
C TRP A 244 -15.54 19.01 -7.30
N THR A 245 -14.77 19.85 -7.99
CA THR A 245 -14.49 21.24 -7.56
C THR A 245 -15.38 22.27 -8.23
N LYS A 246 -16.30 21.86 -9.12
CA LYS A 246 -17.32 22.77 -9.64
C LYS A 246 -18.22 23.22 -8.50
N PRO A 247 -18.49 24.55 -8.39
CA PRO A 247 -19.50 25.04 -7.47
C PRO A 247 -20.84 24.33 -7.73
N GLN A 248 -21.58 24.03 -6.67
CA GLN A 248 -22.91 23.49 -6.83
C GLN A 248 -23.76 24.47 -7.64
N GLU A 249 -24.46 24.00 -8.67
CA GLU A 249 -25.36 24.83 -9.46
C GLU A 249 -26.38 25.51 -8.53
N GLY A 250 -26.49 26.85 -8.58
CA GLY A 250 -27.36 27.61 -7.72
C GLY A 250 -26.70 28.26 -6.49
N LEU A 251 -25.37 28.12 -6.31
CA LEU A 251 -24.65 28.97 -5.36
C LEU A 251 -24.55 30.40 -5.90
N SER A 252 -25.19 31.34 -5.21
CA SER A 252 -25.05 32.78 -5.47
C SER A 252 -23.75 33.30 -4.86
N GLU A 253 -23.03 34.16 -5.57
CA GLU A 253 -21.90 34.92 -5.02
C GLU A 253 -22.34 36.00 -4.00
N ASP A 254 -23.64 36.26 -3.92
CA ASP A 254 -24.19 37.24 -2.97
C ASP A 254 -24.21 36.69 -1.53
N PRO A 255 -23.81 37.45 -0.54
CA PRO A 255 -23.87 37.03 0.86
C PRO A 255 -25.32 36.69 1.25
N LEU A 256 -25.51 35.53 1.87
CA LEU A 256 -26.82 35.11 2.37
C LEU A 256 -27.39 36.16 3.37
N THR A 257 -28.40 36.86 2.98
CA THR A 257 -29.05 37.92 3.78
C THR A 257 -29.86 37.37 4.97
N ASN A 258 -29.98 36.03 5.15
CA ASN A 258 -30.76 35.41 6.23
C ASN A 258 -30.03 34.26 6.91
N LEU A 259 -29.03 34.56 7.74
CA LEU A 259 -28.28 33.57 8.56
C LEU A 259 -29.04 33.04 9.80
N ARG A 260 -30.34 33.30 9.95
CA ARG A 260 -31.07 32.93 11.18
C ARG A 260 -31.61 31.52 11.26
N LYS A 261 -31.37 30.63 10.25
CA LYS A 261 -31.94 29.25 10.24
C LYS A 261 -30.96 28.09 10.01
N SER A 262 -29.65 28.28 10.03
CA SER A 262 -28.69 27.18 9.82
C SER A 262 -27.92 26.72 11.06
N GLY A 263 -28.38 27.11 12.27
CA GLY A 263 -27.70 26.71 13.52
C GLY A 263 -27.95 25.27 14.00
N THR A 264 -28.74 24.47 13.28
CA THR A 264 -29.18 23.15 13.80
C THR A 264 -28.58 21.95 13.06
N LEU A 265 -27.66 22.15 12.12
CA LEU A 265 -27.14 21.06 11.31
C LEU A 265 -25.63 20.72 11.53
N MET A 266 -25.01 21.32 12.54
CA MET A 266 -23.59 21.01 12.87
C MET A 266 -23.39 20.17 14.14
N GLU A 267 -24.43 19.77 14.85
CA GLU A 267 -24.29 18.97 16.09
C GLU A 267 -24.36 17.44 15.88
N THR A 268 -24.66 16.96 14.68
CA THR A 268 -24.78 15.50 14.44
C THR A 268 -23.58 14.85 13.76
N ALA A 269 -22.48 15.57 13.58
CA ALA A 269 -21.26 15.01 12.96
C ALA A 269 -20.12 14.74 13.95
N LEU A 270 -20.35 14.85 15.26
CA LEU A 270 -19.33 14.68 16.33
C LEU A 270 -19.82 13.77 17.48
N SER A 271 -20.62 12.77 17.23
CA SER A 271 -20.87 11.69 18.19
C SER A 271 -20.53 10.33 17.60
#